data_784c4a033d3d66c4e034baadccbd8ad7
#
_entry.id   784c4a033d3d66c4e034baadccbd8ad7
#
_cell.length_a   1.000
_cell.length_b   1.000
_cell.length_c   1.000
_cell.angle_alpha   90.00
_cell.angle_beta   90.00
_cell.angle_gamma   90.00
#
_symmetry.space_group_name_H-M   'P 1'
#
loop_
_entity.id
_entity.type
_entity.pdbx_description
1 polymer ?
#
loop_
_entity_poly.entity_id
_entity_poly.type
_entity_poly.pdbx_seq_one_letter_code
_entity_poly.pdbx_strand_id
1 'polypeptide(L)'
;MGATYTRQSSFTDGDVITADLFNNEYDQLLAAFAASTGHTHDGTAAEGGPITKLLGTSITIGDATSGTDITVTFDGETNDGVFKWMEDEDYFEFSDDLLIASTEKIQFRDTAIYINSSTDGQLDIVADSEIQIAATTIDINGNVDISGTLTIGGAGISE
;
A
#
# COMPACT_ATOMS: atom_id res chain seq x y z
N MET A 1 16.32 2.96 -18.00
CA MET A 1 17.54 2.18 -17.70
C MET A 1 18.42 3.10 -16.89
N GLY A 2 18.71 2.74 -15.64
CA GLY A 2 19.53 3.55 -14.74
C GLY A 2 21.00 3.56 -15.18
N ALA A 3 21.79 4.47 -14.58
CA ALA A 3 23.21 4.54 -14.87
C ALA A 3 23.93 3.43 -14.09
N THR A 4 24.55 2.53 -14.82
CA THR A 4 25.39 1.47 -14.25
C THR A 4 26.77 2.02 -13.93
N TYR A 5 27.20 1.89 -12.67
CA TYR A 5 28.58 2.21 -12.34
C TYR A 5 29.52 1.17 -12.96
N THR A 6 30.38 1.62 -13.86
CA THR A 6 31.45 0.79 -14.43
C THR A 6 32.79 1.37 -14.03
N ARG A 7 33.60 0.60 -13.32
CA ARG A 7 34.95 1.01 -12.96
C ARG A 7 35.75 1.38 -14.21
N GLN A 8 36.25 2.59 -14.27
CA GLN A 8 36.96 3.14 -15.43
C GLN A 8 38.47 2.84 -15.39
N SER A 9 39.04 2.63 -14.21
CA SER A 9 40.47 2.45 -14.02
C SER A 9 40.78 1.36 -13.00
N SER A 10 41.91 0.69 -13.20
CA SER A 10 42.50 -0.29 -12.26
C SER A 10 43.96 0.06 -12.04
N PHE A 11 44.31 0.38 -10.81
CA PHE A 11 45.67 0.83 -10.42
C PHE A 11 46.41 -0.29 -9.73
N THR A 12 47.72 -0.34 -9.95
CA THR A 12 48.69 -1.19 -9.25
C THR A 12 49.79 -0.32 -8.67
N ASP A 13 50.61 -0.89 -7.75
CA ASP A 13 51.70 -0.18 -7.16
C ASP A 13 52.68 0.31 -8.23
N GLY A 14 52.99 1.61 -8.20
CA GLY A 14 53.87 2.27 -9.15
C GLY A 14 53.16 2.94 -10.35
N ASP A 15 51.87 2.80 -10.49
CA ASP A 15 51.11 3.49 -11.54
C ASP A 15 51.07 5.01 -11.28
N VAL A 16 51.14 5.76 -12.39
CA VAL A 16 50.95 7.20 -12.34
C VAL A 16 49.45 7.50 -12.49
N ILE A 17 48.84 8.02 -11.43
CA ILE A 17 47.43 8.46 -11.45
C ILE A 17 47.36 9.85 -12.08
N THR A 18 46.78 9.96 -13.25
CA THR A 18 46.51 11.26 -13.90
C THR A 18 45.19 11.87 -13.42
N ALA A 19 45.05 13.19 -13.56
CA ALA A 19 43.79 13.86 -13.26
C ALA A 19 42.59 13.30 -14.03
N ASP A 20 42.80 12.93 -15.31
CA ASP A 20 41.76 12.39 -16.17
C ASP A 20 41.25 11.00 -15.69
N LEU A 21 42.17 10.12 -15.29
CA LEU A 21 41.85 8.81 -14.73
C LEU A 21 40.99 8.95 -13.45
N PHE A 22 41.40 9.90 -12.59
CA PHE A 22 40.67 10.16 -11.35
C PHE A 22 39.30 10.80 -11.59
N ASN A 23 39.26 11.83 -12.42
CA ASN A 23 38.00 12.52 -12.77
C ASN A 23 37.00 11.58 -13.44
N ASN A 24 37.43 10.75 -14.40
CA ASN A 24 36.56 9.80 -15.08
C ASN A 24 35.91 8.80 -14.11
N GLU A 25 36.65 8.35 -13.06
CA GLU A 25 36.08 7.47 -12.05
C GLU A 25 35.01 8.20 -11.21
N TYR A 26 35.26 9.45 -10.82
CA TYR A 26 34.30 10.26 -10.08
C TYR A 26 33.08 10.65 -10.92
N ASP A 27 33.25 10.96 -12.21
CA ASP A 27 32.15 11.29 -13.09
C ASP A 27 31.20 10.09 -13.25
N GLN A 28 31.71 8.87 -13.33
CA GLN A 28 30.88 7.65 -13.34
C GLN A 28 30.14 7.46 -12.00
N LEU A 29 30.80 7.72 -10.89
CA LEU A 29 30.16 7.64 -9.58
C LEU A 29 29.05 8.67 -9.44
N LEU A 30 29.30 9.92 -9.82
CA LEU A 30 28.29 10.99 -9.81
C LEU A 30 27.11 10.66 -10.73
N ALA A 31 27.38 10.11 -11.92
CA ALA A 31 26.33 9.69 -12.85
C ALA A 31 25.44 8.58 -12.25
N ALA A 32 26.00 7.66 -11.47
CA ALA A 32 25.25 6.60 -10.79
C ALA A 32 24.27 7.12 -9.74
N PHE A 33 24.49 8.32 -9.21
CA PHE A 33 23.62 8.98 -8.23
C PHE A 33 22.77 10.13 -8.82
N ALA A 34 22.72 10.27 -10.14
CA ALA A 34 21.90 11.30 -10.77
C ALA A 34 20.40 11.04 -10.54
N ALA A 35 19.63 12.11 -10.29
CA ALA A 35 18.24 12.02 -9.85
C ALA A 35 17.29 11.32 -10.84
N SER A 36 17.55 11.41 -12.16
CA SER A 36 16.67 10.85 -13.20
C SER A 36 17.30 9.73 -14.02
N THR A 37 18.62 9.58 -13.97
CA THR A 37 19.38 8.62 -14.76
C THR A 37 20.35 7.79 -13.92
N GLY A 38 20.30 7.93 -12.61
CA GLY A 38 21.11 7.18 -11.66
C GLY A 38 20.73 5.69 -11.59
N HIS A 39 21.44 4.94 -10.73
CA HIS A 39 21.13 3.53 -10.52
C HIS A 39 19.75 3.34 -9.90
N THR A 40 19.15 2.19 -10.20
CA THR A 40 17.89 1.72 -9.62
C THR A 40 18.18 0.54 -8.67
N HIS A 41 17.22 0.18 -7.81
CA HIS A 41 17.31 -0.98 -6.94
C HIS A 41 16.40 -2.11 -7.47
N ASP A 42 16.53 -2.44 -8.73
CA ASP A 42 15.69 -3.42 -9.43
C ASP A 42 16.25 -4.86 -9.43
N GLY A 43 17.41 -5.06 -8.79
CA GLY A 43 18.06 -6.37 -8.68
C GLY A 43 18.92 -6.76 -9.89
N THR A 44 19.03 -5.92 -10.92
CA THR A 44 19.96 -6.17 -12.02
C THR A 44 21.40 -5.89 -11.62
N ALA A 45 22.35 -6.48 -12.36
CA ALA A 45 23.78 -6.31 -12.05
C ALA A 45 24.20 -4.83 -12.19
N ALA A 46 24.89 -4.32 -11.18
CA ALA A 46 25.39 -2.95 -11.04
C ALA A 46 24.32 -1.84 -10.84
N GLU A 47 23.05 -2.20 -10.75
CA GLU A 47 21.95 -1.28 -10.41
C GLU A 47 21.57 -1.28 -8.92
N GLY A 48 22.35 -1.97 -8.10
CA GLY A 48 22.06 -2.20 -6.69
C GLY A 48 21.17 -3.41 -6.45
N GLY A 49 21.37 -4.08 -5.32
CA GLY A 49 20.50 -5.19 -4.91
C GLY A 49 19.12 -4.71 -4.50
N PRO A 50 18.12 -5.62 -4.39
CA PRO A 50 16.79 -5.27 -3.94
C PRO A 50 16.84 -4.65 -2.54
N ILE A 51 15.98 -3.68 -2.27
CA ILE A 51 15.85 -3.09 -0.93
C ILE A 51 15.08 -4.08 -0.07
N THR A 52 15.79 -4.77 0.81
CA THR A 52 15.20 -5.77 1.72
C THR A 52 14.71 -5.19 3.03
N LYS A 53 15.09 -3.94 3.37
CA LYS A 53 14.71 -3.27 4.61
C LYS A 53 14.77 -1.76 4.47
N LEU A 54 13.68 -1.10 4.80
CA LEU A 54 13.61 0.35 4.97
C LEU A 54 13.62 0.66 6.47
N LEU A 55 14.59 1.44 6.91
CA LEU A 55 14.76 1.82 8.32
C LEU A 55 14.40 3.29 8.47
N GLY A 56 13.41 3.56 9.32
CA GLY A 56 12.96 4.91 9.61
C GLY A 56 11.61 4.88 10.31
N THR A 57 11.14 6.04 10.72
CA THR A 57 9.83 6.21 11.38
C THR A 57 8.73 6.59 10.39
N SER A 58 9.10 6.89 9.14
CA SER A 58 8.17 7.27 8.07
C SER A 58 8.73 6.91 6.70
N ILE A 59 7.84 6.67 5.76
CA ILE A 59 8.11 6.54 4.33
C ILE A 59 7.14 7.48 3.62
N THR A 60 7.67 8.32 2.72
CA THR A 60 6.86 9.14 1.83
C THR A 60 6.88 8.50 0.44
N ILE A 61 5.72 8.26 -0.12
CA ILE A 61 5.55 7.73 -1.48
C ILE A 61 4.81 8.79 -2.29
N GLY A 62 5.32 9.12 -3.46
CA GLY A 62 4.81 10.17 -4.34
C GLY A 62 5.66 11.44 -4.30
N ASP A 63 5.43 12.30 -5.29
CA ASP A 63 6.17 13.55 -5.53
C ASP A 63 5.31 14.81 -5.40
N ALA A 64 4.07 14.66 -4.89
CA ALA A 64 3.07 15.72 -4.76
C ALA A 64 2.63 16.34 -6.11
N THR A 65 2.72 15.60 -7.21
CA THR A 65 2.18 16.05 -8.50
C THR A 65 0.66 16.02 -8.46
N SER A 66 0.03 17.18 -8.67
CA SER A 66 -1.43 17.35 -8.64
C SER A 66 -2.14 16.46 -9.67
N GLY A 67 -3.24 15.81 -9.26
CA GLY A 67 -4.07 14.96 -10.12
C GLY A 67 -3.37 13.66 -10.55
N THR A 68 -2.32 13.24 -9.83
CA THR A 68 -1.62 11.99 -10.12
C THR A 68 -1.80 11.00 -9.00
N ASP A 69 -2.44 9.88 -9.29
CA ASP A 69 -2.61 8.78 -8.36
C ASP A 69 -1.29 8.15 -7.97
N ILE A 70 -1.18 7.77 -6.70
CA ILE A 70 0.00 7.08 -6.17
C ILE A 70 -0.29 5.60 -6.09
N THR A 71 0.50 4.78 -6.78
CA THR A 71 0.31 3.35 -6.87
C THR A 71 1.44 2.59 -6.18
N VAL A 72 1.07 1.64 -5.33
CA VAL A 72 1.98 0.63 -4.77
C VAL A 72 1.56 -0.73 -5.32
N THR A 73 2.42 -1.34 -6.13
CA THR A 73 2.18 -2.65 -6.72
C THR A 73 2.94 -3.72 -5.94
N PHE A 74 2.24 -4.79 -5.59
CA PHE A 74 2.80 -6.04 -5.08
C PHE A 74 2.93 -6.99 -6.26
N ASP A 75 4.10 -7.01 -6.88
CA ASP A 75 4.41 -7.73 -8.13
C ASP A 75 4.53 -9.24 -7.82
N GLY A 76 3.52 -9.99 -8.23
CA GLY A 76 3.44 -11.45 -8.10
C GLY A 76 3.86 -12.16 -9.38
N GLU A 77 4.00 -13.49 -9.34
CA GLU A 77 4.36 -14.28 -10.54
C GLU A 77 3.24 -14.28 -11.60
N THR A 78 1.98 -14.30 -11.18
CA THR A 78 0.82 -14.45 -12.07
C THR A 78 -0.20 -13.34 -11.89
N ASN A 79 -0.41 -12.90 -10.65
CA ASN A 79 -1.37 -11.86 -10.31
C ASN A 79 -0.69 -10.84 -9.40
N ASP A 80 -0.88 -9.58 -9.71
CA ASP A 80 -0.39 -8.45 -8.94
C ASP A 80 -1.49 -7.89 -8.07
N GLY A 81 -1.14 -7.49 -6.84
CA GLY A 81 -2.03 -6.71 -5.97
C GLY A 81 -1.68 -5.22 -6.05
N VAL A 82 -2.67 -4.36 -6.04
CA VAL A 82 -2.47 -2.90 -6.08
C VAL A 82 -3.16 -2.21 -4.93
N PHE A 83 -2.41 -1.36 -4.24
CA PHE A 83 -2.91 -0.40 -3.27
C PHE A 83 -2.65 1.00 -3.82
N LYS A 84 -3.70 1.79 -3.99
CA LYS A 84 -3.62 3.07 -4.67
C LYS A 84 -4.22 4.19 -3.81
N TRP A 85 -3.57 5.34 -3.79
CA TRP A 85 -4.16 6.59 -3.37
C TRP A 85 -4.73 7.30 -4.59
N MET A 86 -6.04 7.48 -4.62
CA MET A 86 -6.75 8.22 -5.65
C MET A 86 -6.72 9.70 -5.28
N GLU A 87 -5.87 10.48 -5.96
CA GLU A 87 -5.55 11.85 -5.54
C GLU A 87 -6.73 12.80 -5.73
N ASP A 88 -7.42 12.73 -6.85
CA ASP A 88 -8.56 13.61 -7.15
C ASP A 88 -9.84 13.21 -6.39
N GLU A 89 -10.01 11.94 -6.05
CA GLU A 89 -11.18 11.39 -5.37
C GLU A 89 -11.04 11.32 -3.85
N ASP A 90 -9.83 11.50 -3.31
CA ASP A 90 -9.52 11.56 -1.88
C ASP A 90 -9.86 10.26 -1.12
N TYR A 91 -9.50 9.08 -1.70
CA TYR A 91 -9.65 7.78 -1.03
C TYR A 91 -8.57 6.77 -1.43
N PHE A 92 -8.49 5.68 -0.66
CA PHE A 92 -7.66 4.52 -0.99
C PHE A 92 -8.46 3.46 -1.75
N GLU A 93 -7.87 2.93 -2.83
CA GLU A 93 -8.40 1.82 -3.61
C GLU A 93 -7.53 0.57 -3.47
N PHE A 94 -8.18 -0.59 -3.33
CA PHE A 94 -7.54 -1.91 -3.40
C PHE A 94 -8.03 -2.62 -4.65
N SER A 95 -7.12 -3.19 -5.46
CA SER A 95 -7.50 -3.93 -6.68
C SER A 95 -8.11 -5.29 -6.38
N ASP A 96 -7.84 -5.82 -5.19
CA ASP A 96 -8.24 -7.15 -4.77
C ASP A 96 -8.93 -7.16 -3.42
N ASP A 97 -9.40 -8.31 -3.00
CA ASP A 97 -10.07 -8.51 -1.72
C ASP A 97 -9.16 -8.14 -0.54
N LEU A 98 -9.73 -7.50 0.48
CA LEU A 98 -9.07 -7.26 1.75
C LEU A 98 -9.46 -8.32 2.77
N LEU A 99 -8.59 -9.30 3.01
CA LEU A 99 -8.79 -10.30 4.05
C LEU A 99 -8.28 -9.80 5.41
N ILE A 100 -9.20 -9.61 6.34
CA ILE A 100 -8.87 -9.38 7.74
C ILE A 100 -8.76 -10.75 8.42
N ALA A 101 -7.53 -11.18 8.71
CA ALA A 101 -7.27 -12.51 9.26
C ALA A 101 -7.65 -12.60 10.73
N SER A 102 -8.05 -13.81 11.16
CA SER A 102 -8.36 -14.11 12.56
C SER A 102 -9.52 -13.24 13.11
N THR A 103 -9.45 -12.83 14.36
CA THR A 103 -10.46 -12.02 15.06
C THR A 103 -10.14 -10.51 15.00
N GLU A 104 -9.20 -10.10 14.13
CA GLU A 104 -8.84 -8.69 13.97
C GLU A 104 -10.02 -7.87 13.46
N LYS A 105 -9.95 -6.56 13.67
CA LYS A 105 -11.07 -5.65 13.49
C LYS A 105 -10.78 -4.57 12.46
N ILE A 106 -11.78 -4.23 11.68
CA ILE A 106 -11.83 -2.93 10.99
C ILE A 106 -12.54 -1.97 11.94
N GLN A 107 -11.80 -1.01 12.50
CA GLN A 107 -12.30 -0.05 13.47
C GLN A 107 -12.65 1.28 12.80
N PHE A 108 -13.72 1.91 13.26
CA PHE A 108 -14.18 3.20 12.74
C PHE A 108 -14.20 4.21 13.89
N ARG A 109 -13.42 5.31 13.77
CA ARG A 109 -13.35 6.41 14.70
C ARG A 109 -12.69 6.08 16.05
N ASP A 110 -13.08 4.97 16.69
CA ASP A 110 -12.50 4.48 17.94
C ASP A 110 -12.58 2.95 18.03
N THR A 111 -12.16 2.38 19.15
CA THR A 111 -12.08 0.93 19.34
C THR A 111 -13.41 0.25 19.66
N ALA A 112 -14.46 1.00 19.93
CA ALA A 112 -15.79 0.48 20.30
C ALA A 112 -16.68 0.24 19.06
N ILE A 113 -16.34 0.86 17.91
CA ILE A 113 -17.09 0.75 16.66
C ILE A 113 -16.26 -0.05 15.64
N TYR A 114 -16.72 -1.25 15.29
CA TYR A 114 -15.94 -2.13 14.43
C TYR A 114 -16.77 -3.20 13.71
N ILE A 115 -16.14 -3.78 12.70
CA ILE A 115 -16.60 -5.00 12.02
C ILE A 115 -15.50 -6.06 12.17
N ASN A 116 -15.86 -7.28 12.55
CA ASN A 116 -14.94 -8.42 12.59
C ASN A 116 -15.68 -9.77 12.52
N SER A 117 -14.91 -10.85 12.60
CA SER A 117 -15.42 -12.21 12.83
C SER A 117 -14.83 -12.71 14.15
N SER A 118 -15.61 -12.76 15.21
CA SER A 118 -15.15 -13.23 16.51
C SER A 118 -15.09 -14.77 16.60
N THR A 119 -15.85 -15.44 15.75
CA THR A 119 -15.94 -16.89 15.64
C THR A 119 -16.13 -17.28 14.18
N ASP A 120 -15.56 -18.41 13.75
CA ASP A 120 -15.73 -18.91 12.39
C ASP A 120 -17.20 -19.01 11.98
N GLY A 121 -17.52 -18.50 10.80
CA GLY A 121 -18.86 -18.44 10.25
C GLY A 121 -19.74 -17.29 10.79
N GLN A 122 -19.21 -16.38 11.61
CA GLN A 122 -19.92 -15.24 12.18
C GLN A 122 -19.36 -13.91 11.68
N LEU A 123 -20.21 -12.98 11.35
CA LEU A 123 -19.85 -11.58 11.11
C LEU A 123 -20.48 -10.70 12.20
N ASP A 124 -19.65 -10.00 12.93
CA ASP A 124 -20.07 -9.06 13.99
C ASP A 124 -19.98 -7.63 13.47
N ILE A 125 -21.06 -6.88 13.64
CA ILE A 125 -21.10 -5.42 13.43
C ILE A 125 -21.45 -4.80 14.77
N VAL A 126 -20.52 -4.05 15.33
CA VAL A 126 -20.59 -3.55 16.70
C VAL A 126 -20.50 -2.04 16.74
N ALA A 127 -21.39 -1.41 17.48
CA ALA A 127 -21.37 0.00 17.84
C ALA A 127 -21.75 0.17 19.31
N ASP A 128 -21.22 1.20 19.94
CA ASP A 128 -21.50 1.52 21.35
C ASP A 128 -22.87 2.18 21.59
N SER A 129 -23.48 2.69 20.55
CA SER A 129 -24.76 3.43 20.67
C SER A 129 -25.81 2.97 19.65
N GLU A 130 -25.54 3.03 18.35
CA GLU A 130 -26.52 2.79 17.30
C GLU A 130 -25.85 2.18 16.07
N ILE A 131 -26.53 1.22 15.43
CA ILE A 131 -26.24 0.76 14.06
C ILE A 131 -27.36 1.25 13.17
N GLN A 132 -27.08 2.22 12.30
CA GLN A 132 -28.03 2.74 11.33
C GLN A 132 -27.85 2.07 9.99
N ILE A 133 -28.93 1.42 9.48
CA ILE A 133 -28.98 0.82 8.14
C ILE A 133 -30.03 1.56 7.35
N ALA A 134 -29.62 2.36 6.36
CA ALA A 134 -30.52 3.15 5.52
C ALA A 134 -30.41 2.71 4.06
N ALA A 135 -31.47 2.17 3.51
CA ALA A 135 -31.55 1.74 2.13
C ALA A 135 -32.98 1.81 1.64
N THR A 136 -33.20 1.84 0.32
CA THR A 136 -34.53 1.72 -0.29
C THR A 136 -35.19 0.38 0.05
N THR A 137 -34.39 -0.70 0.13
CA THR A 137 -34.80 -2.04 0.52
C THR A 137 -33.70 -2.66 1.36
N ILE A 138 -34.09 -3.31 2.45
CA ILE A 138 -33.20 -4.17 3.26
C ILE A 138 -33.78 -5.58 3.14
N ASP A 139 -33.06 -6.46 2.44
CA ASP A 139 -33.46 -7.85 2.23
C ASP A 139 -32.68 -8.77 3.19
N ILE A 140 -33.42 -9.52 4.02
CA ILE A 140 -32.85 -10.44 5.00
C ILE A 140 -33.36 -11.85 4.69
N ASN A 141 -32.53 -12.67 4.08
CA ASN A 141 -32.87 -14.02 3.62
C ASN A 141 -32.71 -15.12 4.70
N GLY A 142 -32.87 -14.79 5.94
CA GLY A 142 -32.77 -15.70 7.07
C GLY A 142 -33.75 -15.35 8.17
N ASN A 143 -33.69 -16.11 9.27
CA ASN A 143 -34.45 -15.78 10.46
C ASN A 143 -33.87 -14.55 11.13
N VAL A 144 -34.73 -13.69 11.65
CA VAL A 144 -34.34 -12.53 12.43
C VAL A 144 -34.69 -12.79 13.91
N ASP A 145 -33.67 -12.76 14.75
CA ASP A 145 -33.85 -12.83 16.21
C ASP A 145 -33.61 -11.44 16.81
N ILE A 146 -34.59 -10.91 17.51
CA ILE A 146 -34.57 -9.59 18.14
C ILE A 146 -34.69 -9.77 19.64
N SER A 147 -33.59 -9.65 20.36
CA SER A 147 -33.58 -9.78 21.83
C SER A 147 -34.16 -8.56 22.57
N GLY A 148 -34.36 -7.46 21.88
CA GLY A 148 -34.93 -6.21 22.41
C GLY A 148 -36.34 -5.94 21.90
N THR A 149 -36.70 -4.67 21.83
CA THR A 149 -37.98 -4.23 21.33
C THR A 149 -37.93 -3.97 19.82
N LEU A 150 -38.80 -4.60 19.03
CA LEU A 150 -39.03 -4.25 17.64
C LEU A 150 -40.05 -3.11 17.56
N THR A 151 -39.66 -1.98 16.99
CA THR A 151 -40.59 -0.88 16.65
C THR A 151 -40.66 -0.74 15.14
N ILE A 152 -41.88 -0.83 14.60
CA ILE A 152 -42.12 -0.65 13.16
C ILE A 152 -42.84 0.67 12.98
N GLY A 153 -42.16 1.65 12.38
CA GLY A 153 -42.72 2.95 12.02
C GLY A 153 -43.24 2.92 10.59
N GLY A 154 -44.57 3.03 10.40
CA GLY A 154 -45.21 3.06 9.09
C GLY A 154 -46.27 1.99 8.89
N ALA A 155 -46.84 1.89 7.71
CA ALA A 155 -47.95 0.98 7.41
C ALA A 155 -47.51 -0.49 7.39
N GLY A 156 -47.94 -1.20 8.40
CA GLY A 156 -48.26 -2.63 8.40
C GLY A 156 -47.16 -3.66 8.07
N ILE A 157 -47.13 -4.69 8.91
CA ILE A 157 -46.60 -6.01 8.54
C ILE A 157 -47.71 -6.63 7.67
N SER A 158 -47.42 -6.83 6.37
CA SER A 158 -48.32 -7.65 5.50
C SER A 158 -47.80 -9.09 5.52
N GLU A 159 -48.72 -10.04 5.76
CA GLU A 159 -48.43 -11.47 5.57
C GLU A 159 -48.25 -11.81 4.07
#